data_aa974714ca4f358060ba64a0af984d2c
#
_entry.id   aa974714ca4f358060ba64a0af984d2c
#
_cell.length_a   1.000
_cell.length_b   1.000
_cell.length_c   1.000
_cell.angle_alpha   90.00
_cell.angle_beta   90.00
_cell.angle_gamma   90.00
#
_symmetry.space_group_name_H-M   'P 1'
#
loop_
_entity.id
_entity.type
_entity.pdbx_description
1 polymer ?
#
loop_
_entity_poly.entity_id
_entity_poly.type
_entity_poly.pdbx_seq_one_letter_code
_entity_poly.pdbx_strand_id
1 'polypeptide(L)'
;MQYNLSIIFLAVLIVPFLPINSAPSSISWSHLLTASSSTNGDIQTTFLSGNGYNLDKINDFAVSVSTQIPTFIHTLLVFFWSIGIFIMFFLLYRSVRQVNALHSSALPLQNEELNALYIECLNEVNSKHTIPIYSTAFLKSPVLAGFLHPRIYLPIHLISDFNAGTISSTDIRYMLLHELQHYKHKDILIGYLINTVHVFYWFNPLIWYFLKRIRQERELACDSAVLQLLKETEYKSYGNTLINFAETIALSPFPLTMGISGNIKQLKGRILNIASFHQPTFKQKIRGYLICIFVSTIIIGCIPILSVYASDQTGYHFDTTEKNITQLNLSSNFGDYTGSFVLYDQSADKWNIYNMDHASTRVSPNSTYKIYDALLGLESGIITPEHSTFTWNGEPYPFNSWEADQDLTSAIHNSVNWYFQAIDSQAGFEAVRTFLQTINYGNQNTGTNLNLYWTDFSLKISPIEQVELLQDFYQNNFHFDSKNIQAVKKALLLSTTSSGSLYGKTGTGRVNGKDVNGWFIGYIETANNTYYFATNIQSSSGATGSQATEITESVLSNLGIWK
;
A
#
# COMPACT_ATOMS: atom_id res chain seq x y z
N MET A 1 -31.55 -0.47 -8.29
CA MET A 1 -30.41 -1.40 -8.45
C MET A 1 -29.11 -0.67 -8.77
N GLN A 2 -29.04 0.13 -9.83
CA GLN A 2 -27.81 0.86 -10.21
C GLN A 2 -27.27 1.74 -9.08
N TYR A 3 -28.14 2.50 -8.41
CA TYR A 3 -27.78 3.35 -7.28
C TYR A 3 -27.12 2.56 -6.12
N ASN A 4 -27.66 1.39 -5.75
CA ASN A 4 -27.06 0.57 -4.68
C ASN A 4 -25.68 0.03 -5.07
N LEU A 5 -25.45 -0.36 -6.34
CA LEU A 5 -24.14 -0.76 -6.83
C LEU A 5 -23.15 0.41 -6.79
N SER A 6 -23.60 1.62 -7.10
CA SER A 6 -22.79 2.83 -7.02
C SER A 6 -22.36 3.16 -5.59
N ILE A 7 -23.21 2.89 -4.58
CA ILE A 7 -22.87 3.05 -3.16
C ILE A 7 -21.81 2.03 -2.74
N ILE A 8 -21.91 0.78 -3.19
CA ILE A 8 -20.90 -0.26 -2.93
C ILE A 8 -19.56 0.17 -3.49
N PHE A 9 -19.52 0.67 -4.74
CA PHE A 9 -18.31 1.20 -5.35
C PHE A 9 -17.72 2.38 -4.57
N LEU A 10 -18.58 3.30 -4.10
CA LEU A 10 -18.15 4.43 -3.28
C LEU A 10 -17.51 3.98 -1.96
N ALA A 11 -18.07 2.94 -1.31
CA ALA A 11 -17.50 2.37 -0.09
C ALA A 11 -16.11 1.79 -0.33
N VAL A 12 -15.88 1.10 -1.46
CA VAL A 12 -14.57 0.55 -1.83
C VAL A 12 -13.49 1.61 -1.96
N LEU A 13 -13.84 2.79 -2.49
CA LEU A 13 -12.88 3.91 -2.63
C LEU A 13 -12.41 4.47 -1.28
N ILE A 14 -13.11 4.18 -0.19
CA ILE A 14 -12.76 4.64 1.17
C ILE A 14 -11.89 3.61 1.89
N VAL A 15 -11.98 2.32 1.52
CA VAL A 15 -11.23 1.22 2.18
C VAL A 15 -9.73 1.51 2.33
N PRO A 16 -8.99 2.06 1.34
CA PRO A 16 -7.56 2.34 1.49
C PRO A 16 -7.20 3.35 2.58
N PHE A 17 -8.17 4.17 3.03
CA PHE A 17 -7.97 5.17 4.07
C PHE A 17 -8.42 4.72 5.47
N LEU A 18 -8.98 3.51 5.58
CA LEU A 18 -9.34 2.94 6.87
C LEU A 18 -8.12 2.26 7.49
N PRO A 19 -7.83 2.46 8.78
CA PRO A 19 -6.79 1.73 9.48
C PRO A 19 -7.27 0.28 9.71
N ILE A 20 -7.22 -0.53 8.66
CA ILE A 20 -7.50 -1.95 8.76
C ILE A 20 -6.20 -2.56 9.26
N ASN A 21 -6.13 -2.83 10.58
CA ASN A 21 -5.03 -3.57 11.20
C ASN A 21 -5.05 -5.03 10.71
N SER A 22 -4.52 -5.26 9.54
CA SER A 22 -4.13 -6.57 9.06
C SER A 22 -2.60 -6.64 9.07
N ALA A 23 -2.05 -7.14 10.18
CA ALA A 23 -0.64 -7.33 10.50
C ALA A 23 0.17 -6.05 10.82
N PRO A 24 1.14 -6.13 11.75
CA PRO A 24 1.94 -4.99 12.17
C PRO A 24 2.99 -4.64 11.10
N SER A 25 2.62 -3.83 10.13
CA SER A 25 3.62 -3.13 9.33
C SER A 25 3.96 -1.84 10.07
N SER A 26 5.06 -1.86 10.80
CA SER A 26 5.70 -0.67 11.37
C SER A 26 6.24 0.21 10.24
N ILE A 27 5.36 0.95 9.56
CA ILE A 27 5.78 2.12 8.78
C ILE A 27 6.03 3.21 9.81
N SER A 28 7.27 3.32 10.27
CA SER A 28 7.72 4.44 11.07
C SER A 28 7.71 5.71 10.20
N TRP A 29 6.74 6.56 10.43
CA TRP A 29 6.62 7.89 9.79
C TRP A 29 7.74 8.86 10.21
N SER A 30 8.59 8.48 11.20
CA SER A 30 9.71 9.30 11.67
C SER A 30 10.80 9.55 10.61
N HIS A 31 10.92 8.70 9.59
CA HIS A 31 11.90 8.89 8.51
C HIS A 31 11.52 9.93 7.44
N LEU A 32 10.30 10.44 7.44
CA LEU A 32 9.84 11.44 6.46
C LEU A 32 10.13 12.90 6.87
N LEU A 33 10.52 13.14 8.13
CA LEU A 33 10.67 14.50 8.67
C LEU A 33 12.11 14.96 8.91
N THR A 34 13.12 14.12 8.65
CA THR A 34 14.52 14.54 8.77
C THR A 34 15.20 14.66 7.41
N ALA A 35 14.79 15.69 6.66
CA ALA A 35 15.61 16.22 5.58
C ALA A 35 16.50 17.34 6.17
N SER A 36 17.75 17.06 6.47
CA SER A 36 18.73 18.09 6.74
C SER A 36 19.92 17.95 5.81
N SER A 37 20.04 18.98 4.99
CA SER A 37 21.24 19.57 4.34
C SER A 37 22.42 18.65 4.02
N SER A 38 22.59 18.47 2.72
CA SER A 38 23.82 18.02 2.07
C SER A 38 24.95 19.04 2.26
N THR A 39 26.05 18.63 2.85
CA THR A 39 27.36 19.23 2.61
C THR A 39 28.21 18.21 1.88
N ASN A 40 28.75 18.63 0.74
CA ASN A 40 29.77 17.90 0.01
C ASN A 40 30.97 17.69 0.95
N GLY A 41 31.29 16.44 1.22
CA GLY A 41 32.48 16.04 1.99
C GLY A 41 33.25 15.00 1.22
N ASP A 42 34.51 15.30 0.98
CA ASP A 42 35.50 14.49 0.30
C ASP A 42 35.54 13.03 0.80
N ILE A 43 35.78 12.14 -0.14
CA ILE A 43 36.03 10.72 0.10
C ILE A 43 37.34 10.59 0.87
N GLN A 44 37.29 10.55 2.19
CA GLN A 44 38.38 10.04 3.02
C GLN A 44 38.11 8.57 3.37
N THR A 45 38.92 7.70 2.79
CA THR A 45 39.05 6.31 3.21
C THR A 45 39.74 6.30 4.57
N THR A 46 38.97 6.18 5.65
CA THR A 46 39.52 5.96 6.98
C THR A 46 39.62 4.46 7.20
N PHE A 47 40.84 3.96 7.18
CA PHE A 47 41.18 2.65 7.71
C PHE A 47 41.16 2.75 9.25
N LEU A 48 40.15 2.19 9.89
CA LEU A 48 40.19 1.95 11.32
C LEU A 48 40.87 0.59 11.58
N SER A 49 42.17 0.67 11.92
CA SER A 49 42.90 -0.47 12.48
C SER A 49 42.43 -0.70 13.90
N GLY A 50 41.52 -1.64 14.11
CA GLY A 50 41.17 -2.18 15.42
C GLY A 50 41.99 -3.42 15.70
N ASN A 51 42.70 -3.46 16.83
CA ASN A 51 43.39 -4.64 17.34
C ASN A 51 42.41 -5.76 17.68
N GLY A 52 42.24 -6.71 16.80
CA GLY A 52 41.46 -7.92 17.04
C GLY A 52 41.66 -8.89 15.89
N TYR A 53 42.21 -10.02 16.17
CA TYR A 53 42.38 -11.23 15.34
C TYR A 53 42.34 -11.08 13.83
N ASN A 54 43.41 -11.48 13.17
CA ASN A 54 43.69 -11.37 11.73
C ASN A 54 42.67 -12.17 10.88
N LEU A 55 41.55 -11.57 10.53
CA LEU A 55 40.78 -11.94 9.35
C LEU A 55 41.20 -11.07 8.16
N ASP A 56 42.49 -11.08 7.81
CA ASP A 56 43.09 -10.31 6.72
C ASP A 56 42.52 -10.64 5.31
N LYS A 57 41.46 -11.48 5.24
CA LYS A 57 40.89 -11.99 3.98
C LYS A 57 39.48 -11.51 3.68
N ILE A 58 38.85 -10.74 4.56
CA ILE A 58 37.50 -10.24 4.29
C ILE A 58 37.58 -8.79 3.85
N ASN A 59 37.41 -8.56 2.55
CA ASN A 59 37.28 -7.23 1.99
C ASN A 59 35.78 -6.90 1.87
N ASP A 60 35.33 -5.89 2.61
CA ASP A 60 33.94 -5.39 2.58
C ASP A 60 33.82 -4.22 1.61
N PHE A 61 33.63 -4.54 0.35
CA PHE A 61 33.51 -3.56 -0.72
C PHE A 61 32.04 -3.32 -1.08
N ALA A 62 31.57 -2.09 -0.93
CA ALA A 62 30.21 -1.69 -1.27
C ALA A 62 30.19 -0.57 -2.33
N VAL A 63 29.43 -0.78 -3.38
CA VAL A 63 29.14 0.25 -4.38
C VAL A 63 27.83 0.93 -4.02
N SER A 64 27.80 2.26 -4.03
CA SER A 64 26.60 3.03 -3.72
C SER A 64 25.56 2.87 -4.82
N VAL A 65 24.35 2.45 -4.45
CA VAL A 65 23.19 2.48 -5.32
C VAL A 65 22.50 3.83 -5.11
N SER A 66 22.42 4.65 -6.17
CA SER A 66 21.53 5.81 -6.15
C SER A 66 20.10 5.33 -6.39
N THR A 67 19.19 5.64 -5.49
CA THR A 67 17.77 5.46 -5.78
C THR A 67 17.44 6.34 -6.97
N GLN A 68 17.14 5.75 -8.13
CA GLN A 68 16.94 6.47 -9.41
C GLN A 68 15.72 7.41 -9.40
N ILE A 69 14.85 7.34 -8.40
CA ILE A 69 13.79 8.34 -8.22
C ILE A 69 14.28 9.31 -7.15
N PRO A 70 14.60 10.56 -7.51
CA PRO A 70 14.97 11.55 -6.51
C PRO A 70 13.89 11.63 -5.45
N THR A 71 14.23 11.47 -4.18
CA THR A 71 13.31 11.62 -3.03
C THR A 71 12.54 12.93 -3.10
N PHE A 72 13.11 13.94 -3.74
CA PHE A 72 12.51 15.21 -4.10
C PHE A 72 11.21 15.06 -4.90
N ILE A 73 11.11 14.15 -5.89
CA ILE A 73 9.89 13.97 -6.70
C ILE A 73 8.75 13.41 -5.85
N HIS A 74 9.03 12.42 -5.00
CA HIS A 74 8.01 11.89 -4.08
C HIS A 74 7.53 12.95 -3.10
N THR A 75 8.46 13.70 -2.50
CA THR A 75 8.13 14.79 -1.58
C THR A 75 7.31 15.88 -2.28
N LEU A 76 7.66 16.24 -3.51
CA LEU A 76 6.95 17.23 -4.30
C LEU A 76 5.53 16.73 -4.67
N LEU A 77 5.37 15.46 -5.04
CA LEU A 77 4.06 14.87 -5.33
C LEU A 77 3.16 14.82 -4.09
N VAL A 78 3.70 14.41 -2.93
CA VAL A 78 2.97 14.41 -1.65
C VAL A 78 2.59 15.84 -1.25
N PHE A 79 3.49 16.79 -1.40
CA PHE A 79 3.22 18.19 -1.11
C PHE A 79 2.11 18.78 -2.01
N PHE A 80 2.18 18.52 -3.32
CA PHE A 80 1.15 18.94 -4.27
C PHE A 80 -0.21 18.30 -3.96
N TRP A 81 -0.23 16.99 -3.65
CA TRP A 81 -1.44 16.28 -3.24
C TRP A 81 -2.03 16.88 -1.95
N SER A 82 -1.19 17.18 -0.96
CA SER A 82 -1.60 17.79 0.32
C SER A 82 -2.20 19.18 0.14
N ILE A 83 -1.63 20.01 -0.73
CA ILE A 83 -2.19 21.32 -1.08
C ILE A 83 -3.59 21.17 -1.68
N GLY A 84 -3.79 20.24 -2.61
CA GLY A 84 -5.09 20.01 -3.20
C GLY A 84 -6.13 19.54 -2.17
N ILE A 85 -5.76 18.65 -1.25
CA ILE A 85 -6.61 18.24 -0.12
C ILE A 85 -6.99 19.46 0.72
N PHE A 86 -6.02 20.30 1.07
CA PHE A 86 -6.28 21.50 1.87
C PHE A 86 -7.27 22.46 1.18
N ILE A 87 -7.11 22.71 -0.12
CA ILE A 87 -8.04 23.51 -0.92
C ILE A 87 -9.44 22.88 -0.89
N MET A 88 -9.54 21.58 -1.10
CA MET A 88 -10.83 20.88 -1.11
C MET A 88 -11.51 20.89 0.27
N PHE A 89 -10.75 20.75 1.36
CA PHE A 89 -11.27 20.92 2.72
C PHE A 89 -11.77 22.35 2.98
N PHE A 90 -11.03 23.35 2.50
CA PHE A 90 -11.47 24.74 2.62
C PHE A 90 -12.79 24.99 1.87
N LEU A 91 -12.94 24.46 0.66
CA LEU A 91 -14.19 24.55 -0.11
C LEU A 91 -15.34 23.83 0.59
N LEU A 92 -15.08 22.66 1.16
CA LEU A 92 -16.06 21.89 1.94
C LEU A 92 -16.47 22.66 3.20
N TYR A 93 -15.52 23.21 3.94
CA TYR A 93 -15.78 24.04 5.11
C TYR A 93 -16.66 25.26 4.75
N ARG A 94 -16.33 25.94 3.65
CA ARG A 94 -17.14 27.04 3.14
C ARG A 94 -18.57 26.61 2.81
N SER A 95 -18.74 25.44 2.20
CA SER A 95 -20.07 24.86 1.91
C SER A 95 -20.86 24.57 3.19
N VAL A 96 -20.22 23.98 4.19
CA VAL A 96 -20.85 23.71 5.50
C VAL A 96 -21.26 25.03 6.19
N ARG A 97 -20.42 26.08 6.12
CA ARG A 97 -20.75 27.41 6.64
C ARG A 97 -21.99 28.00 5.96
N GLN A 98 -22.15 27.81 4.65
CA GLN A 98 -23.34 28.26 3.91
C GLN A 98 -24.62 27.53 4.37
N VAL A 99 -24.53 26.19 4.56
CA VAL A 99 -25.67 25.42 5.12
C VAL A 99 -26.02 25.87 6.54
N ASN A 100 -25.03 26.14 7.37
CA ASN A 100 -25.28 26.65 8.73
C ASN A 100 -25.89 28.06 8.71
N ALA A 101 -25.46 28.93 7.79
CA ALA A 101 -26.08 30.27 7.62
C ALA A 101 -27.53 30.17 7.16
N LEU A 102 -27.83 29.23 6.21
CA LEU A 102 -29.19 28.91 5.82
C LEU A 102 -30.04 28.48 7.04
N HIS A 103 -29.45 27.60 7.87
CA HIS A 103 -30.11 27.08 9.06
C HIS A 103 -30.46 28.15 10.08
N SER A 104 -29.54 29.10 10.32
CA SER A 104 -29.77 30.19 11.27
C SER A 104 -30.74 31.29 10.80
N SER A 105 -30.96 31.38 9.48
CA SER A 105 -31.84 32.38 8.86
C SER A 105 -33.22 31.86 8.50
N ALA A 106 -33.45 30.54 8.57
CA ALA A 106 -34.73 29.92 8.24
C ALA A 106 -35.72 30.02 9.41
N LEU A 107 -36.98 30.26 9.10
CA LEU A 107 -38.08 30.36 10.04
C LEU A 107 -38.97 29.12 10.00
N PRO A 108 -39.55 28.68 11.13
CA PRO A 108 -40.53 27.58 11.12
C PRO A 108 -41.67 27.90 10.15
N LEU A 109 -42.18 26.89 9.46
CA LEU A 109 -43.30 27.05 8.54
C LEU A 109 -44.56 27.41 9.34
N GLN A 110 -45.17 28.57 9.03
CA GLN A 110 -46.37 29.05 9.72
C GLN A 110 -47.67 28.77 8.97
N ASN A 111 -47.58 28.36 7.68
CA ASN A 111 -48.77 28.05 6.87
C ASN A 111 -49.37 26.72 7.28
N GLU A 112 -50.59 26.73 7.86
CA GLU A 112 -51.27 25.56 8.41
C GLU A 112 -51.65 24.54 7.30
N GLU A 113 -52.07 25.02 6.11
CA GLU A 113 -52.47 24.19 5.00
C GLU A 113 -51.28 23.39 4.44
N LEU A 114 -50.15 24.08 4.26
CA LEU A 114 -48.92 23.40 3.85
C LEU A 114 -48.36 22.45 4.91
N ASN A 115 -48.60 22.75 6.19
CA ASN A 115 -48.19 21.87 7.28
C ASN A 115 -49.06 20.61 7.31
N ALA A 116 -50.38 20.75 7.07
CA ALA A 116 -51.29 19.60 6.94
C ALA A 116 -50.89 18.70 5.75
N LEU A 117 -50.63 19.32 4.58
CA LEU A 117 -50.15 18.61 3.39
C LEU A 117 -48.84 17.87 3.64
N TYR A 118 -47.91 18.50 4.38
CA TYR A 118 -46.66 17.87 4.77
C TYR A 118 -46.85 16.63 5.65
N ILE A 119 -47.78 16.70 6.64
CA ILE A 119 -48.09 15.55 7.50
C ILE A 119 -48.70 14.40 6.67
N GLU A 120 -49.55 14.73 5.69
CA GLU A 120 -50.09 13.74 4.76
C GLU A 120 -48.96 13.05 3.96
N CYS A 121 -47.99 13.82 3.42
CA CYS A 121 -46.82 13.28 2.69
C CYS A 121 -45.96 12.40 3.61
N LEU A 122 -45.77 12.74 4.89
CA LEU A 122 -45.04 11.92 5.86
C LEU A 122 -45.69 10.55 6.04
N ASN A 123 -47.02 10.53 6.13
CA ASN A 123 -47.80 9.30 6.25
C ASN A 123 -47.73 8.44 4.99
N GLU A 124 -47.78 9.07 3.79
CA GLU A 124 -47.66 8.35 2.52
C GLU A 124 -46.28 7.67 2.37
N VAL A 125 -45.22 8.35 2.80
CA VAL A 125 -43.84 7.81 2.77
C VAL A 125 -43.62 6.77 3.88
N ASN A 126 -44.53 6.66 4.84
CA ASN A 126 -44.42 5.82 6.04
C ASN A 126 -43.13 6.16 6.84
N SER A 127 -42.94 7.43 7.11
CA SER A 127 -41.78 7.92 7.89
C SER A 127 -42.09 7.76 9.39
N LYS A 128 -41.18 7.09 10.11
CA LYS A 128 -41.31 6.92 11.58
C LYS A 128 -40.96 8.19 12.38
N HIS A 129 -40.30 9.14 11.76
CA HIS A 129 -39.85 10.39 12.42
C HIS A 129 -40.35 11.61 11.66
N THR A 130 -40.81 12.58 12.41
CA THR A 130 -41.16 13.90 11.87
C THR A 130 -39.87 14.71 11.65
N ILE A 131 -39.74 15.27 10.46
CA ILE A 131 -38.60 16.13 10.10
C ILE A 131 -39.08 17.58 10.20
N PRO A 132 -38.37 18.46 10.90
CA PRO A 132 -38.77 19.87 10.98
C PRO A 132 -38.75 20.54 9.60
N ILE A 133 -39.78 21.30 9.27
CA ILE A 133 -39.91 22.04 8.02
C ILE A 133 -39.78 23.55 8.29
N TYR A 134 -39.01 24.23 7.47
CA TYR A 134 -38.70 25.65 7.60
C TYR A 134 -38.94 26.38 6.29
N SER A 135 -39.22 27.69 6.39
CA SER A 135 -39.27 28.59 5.24
C SER A 135 -37.99 29.42 5.13
N THR A 136 -37.58 29.74 3.91
CA THR A 136 -36.36 30.49 3.62
C THR A 136 -36.45 31.31 2.33
N ALA A 137 -35.82 32.50 2.33
CA ALA A 137 -35.70 33.34 1.14
C ALA A 137 -34.48 32.99 0.26
N PHE A 138 -33.57 32.18 0.75
CA PHE A 138 -32.26 31.93 0.10
C PHE A 138 -32.26 30.73 -0.86
N LEU A 139 -33.32 29.99 -0.91
CA LEU A 139 -33.47 28.85 -1.79
C LEU A 139 -34.51 29.10 -2.89
N LYS A 140 -34.42 28.35 -3.98
CA LYS A 140 -35.34 28.41 -5.12
C LYS A 140 -36.13 27.13 -5.35
N SER A 141 -35.70 26.05 -4.74
CA SER A 141 -36.40 24.76 -4.70
C SER A 141 -36.42 24.26 -3.27
N PRO A 142 -37.40 23.42 -2.91
CA PRO A 142 -37.33 22.65 -1.68
C PRO A 142 -36.00 21.90 -1.59
N VAL A 143 -35.44 21.79 -0.40
CA VAL A 143 -34.17 21.07 -0.19
C VAL A 143 -34.18 20.42 1.20
N LEU A 144 -33.78 19.18 1.27
CA LEU A 144 -33.42 18.49 2.50
C LEU A 144 -31.94 18.77 2.83
N ALA A 145 -31.64 19.37 3.99
CA ALA A 145 -30.28 19.63 4.43
C ALA A 145 -30.10 19.42 5.93
N GLY A 146 -28.82 19.29 6.39
CA GLY A 146 -28.45 19.07 7.78
C GLY A 146 -28.00 17.62 8.06
N PHE A 147 -26.76 17.45 8.52
CA PHE A 147 -26.17 16.10 8.74
C PHE A 147 -26.74 15.40 9.97
N LEU A 148 -26.64 16.00 11.13
CA LEU A 148 -27.12 15.41 12.40
C LEU A 148 -28.60 15.67 12.65
N HIS A 149 -29.11 16.81 12.17
CA HIS A 149 -30.48 17.25 12.35
C HIS A 149 -31.05 17.64 10.97
N PRO A 150 -31.50 16.65 10.19
CA PRO A 150 -32.06 16.90 8.86
C PRO A 150 -33.31 17.76 8.96
N ARG A 151 -33.42 18.74 8.06
CA ARG A 151 -34.54 19.67 7.96
C ARG A 151 -34.92 19.88 6.51
N ILE A 152 -36.21 20.06 6.25
CA ILE A 152 -36.70 20.44 4.93
C ILE A 152 -36.86 21.97 4.90
N TYR A 153 -36.35 22.60 3.87
CA TYR A 153 -36.43 24.02 3.64
C TYR A 153 -37.31 24.30 2.44
N LEU A 154 -38.40 25.06 2.64
CA LEU A 154 -39.27 25.52 1.56
C LEU A 154 -38.94 26.99 1.21
N PRO A 155 -38.76 27.30 -0.08
CA PRO A 155 -38.60 28.67 -0.52
C PRO A 155 -39.85 29.54 -0.19
N ILE A 156 -39.67 30.78 0.27
CA ILE A 156 -40.77 31.70 0.59
C ILE A 156 -41.62 31.99 -0.65
N HIS A 157 -41.03 32.09 -1.86
CA HIS A 157 -41.81 32.34 -3.06
C HIS A 157 -42.77 31.21 -3.37
N LEU A 158 -42.40 29.94 -3.12
CA LEU A 158 -43.33 28.81 -3.28
C LEU A 158 -44.55 28.91 -2.35
N ILE A 159 -44.34 29.35 -1.14
CA ILE A 159 -45.42 29.59 -0.16
C ILE A 159 -46.31 30.75 -0.65
N SER A 160 -45.69 31.81 -1.20
CA SER A 160 -46.44 32.92 -1.79
C SER A 160 -47.24 32.52 -3.02
N ASP A 161 -46.63 31.76 -3.93
CA ASP A 161 -47.26 31.27 -5.14
C ASP A 161 -48.41 30.28 -4.85
N PHE A 162 -48.23 29.45 -3.81
CA PHE A 162 -49.32 28.58 -3.30
C PHE A 162 -50.50 29.41 -2.76
N ASN A 163 -50.22 30.42 -1.90
CA ASN A 163 -51.24 31.29 -1.36
C ASN A 163 -51.97 32.12 -2.45
N ALA A 164 -51.25 32.44 -3.56
CA ALA A 164 -51.82 33.12 -4.71
C ALA A 164 -52.59 32.18 -5.66
N GLY A 165 -52.57 30.86 -5.45
CA GLY A 165 -53.20 29.87 -6.30
C GLY A 165 -52.49 29.63 -7.65
N THR A 166 -51.26 30.12 -7.80
CA THR A 166 -50.47 29.91 -9.03
C THR A 166 -49.77 28.54 -9.06
N ILE A 167 -49.55 27.94 -7.88
CA ILE A 167 -49.03 26.58 -7.73
C ILE A 167 -50.06 25.72 -7.00
N SER A 168 -50.32 24.52 -7.52
CA SER A 168 -51.30 23.62 -6.93
C SER A 168 -50.73 22.89 -5.68
N SER A 169 -51.63 22.49 -4.76
CA SER A 169 -51.28 21.61 -3.66
C SER A 169 -50.65 20.29 -4.12
N THR A 170 -51.07 19.80 -5.29
CA THR A 170 -50.52 18.58 -5.92
C THR A 170 -49.03 18.77 -6.32
N ASP A 171 -48.66 19.94 -6.87
CA ASP A 171 -47.28 20.19 -7.22
C ASP A 171 -46.37 20.25 -5.98
N ILE A 172 -46.84 20.90 -4.92
CA ILE A 172 -46.08 20.94 -3.65
C ILE A 172 -46.02 19.54 -3.01
N ARG A 173 -47.09 18.76 -3.05
CA ARG A 173 -47.09 17.38 -2.60
C ARG A 173 -46.02 16.54 -3.30
N TYR A 174 -45.89 16.66 -4.63
CA TYR A 174 -44.88 15.93 -5.40
C TYR A 174 -43.46 16.31 -5.00
N MET A 175 -43.19 17.58 -4.74
CA MET A 175 -41.88 18.06 -4.28
C MET A 175 -41.57 17.56 -2.86
N LEU A 176 -42.52 17.66 -1.95
CA LEU A 176 -42.36 17.16 -0.58
C LEU A 176 -42.10 15.65 -0.57
N LEU A 177 -42.83 14.86 -1.36
CA LEU A 177 -42.59 13.44 -1.51
C LEU A 177 -41.18 13.14 -2.01
N HIS A 178 -40.65 13.95 -2.97
CA HIS A 178 -39.30 13.80 -3.48
C HIS A 178 -38.24 14.06 -2.40
N GLU A 179 -38.36 15.18 -1.64
CA GLU A 179 -37.44 15.48 -0.55
C GLU A 179 -37.50 14.44 0.60
N LEU A 180 -38.70 13.92 0.88
CA LEU A 180 -38.87 12.83 1.87
C LEU A 180 -38.24 11.52 1.42
N GLN A 181 -38.17 11.23 0.10
CA GLN A 181 -37.44 10.06 -0.39
C GLN A 181 -35.93 10.21 -0.23
N HIS A 182 -35.36 11.42 -0.39
CA HIS A 182 -33.96 11.68 -0.05
C HIS A 182 -33.65 11.38 1.42
N TYR A 183 -34.57 11.75 2.34
CA TYR A 183 -34.42 11.40 3.75
C TYR A 183 -34.44 9.89 3.99
N LYS A 184 -35.42 9.19 3.41
CA LYS A 184 -35.61 7.74 3.55
C LYS A 184 -34.41 6.95 3.01
N HIS A 185 -33.80 7.41 1.94
CA HIS A 185 -32.60 6.82 1.33
C HIS A 185 -31.29 7.21 2.04
N LYS A 186 -31.35 8.09 3.05
CA LYS A 186 -30.19 8.64 3.76
C LYS A 186 -29.20 9.36 2.83
N ASP A 187 -29.70 10.05 1.82
CA ASP A 187 -28.93 10.66 0.74
C ASP A 187 -28.00 11.78 1.26
N ILE A 188 -28.31 12.38 2.40
CA ILE A 188 -27.42 13.34 3.07
C ILE A 188 -26.11 12.65 3.46
N LEU A 189 -26.17 11.46 4.08
CA LEU A 189 -24.99 10.69 4.46
C LEU A 189 -24.15 10.32 3.23
N ILE A 190 -24.81 9.85 2.18
CA ILE A 190 -24.15 9.52 0.91
C ILE A 190 -23.51 10.75 0.27
N GLY A 191 -24.14 11.93 0.39
CA GLY A 191 -23.57 13.20 -0.05
C GLY A 191 -22.26 13.55 0.66
N TYR A 192 -22.16 13.32 1.97
CA TYR A 192 -20.91 13.51 2.71
C TYR A 192 -19.85 12.48 2.30
N LEU A 193 -20.21 11.23 2.09
CA LEU A 193 -19.31 10.21 1.57
C LEU A 193 -18.73 10.59 0.19
N ILE A 194 -19.59 11.05 -0.72
CA ILE A 194 -19.19 11.55 -2.04
C ILE A 194 -18.19 12.70 -1.91
N ASN A 195 -18.44 13.65 -0.99
CA ASN A 195 -17.55 14.78 -0.77
C ASN A 195 -16.21 14.35 -0.16
N THR A 196 -16.21 13.37 0.75
CA THR A 196 -14.99 12.81 1.33
C THR A 196 -14.13 12.17 0.24
N VAL A 197 -14.70 11.31 -0.60
CA VAL A 197 -13.99 10.72 -1.74
C VAL A 197 -13.47 11.80 -2.69
N HIS A 198 -14.27 12.84 -2.96
CA HIS A 198 -13.86 13.95 -3.81
C HIS A 198 -12.66 14.72 -3.26
N VAL A 199 -12.55 14.89 -1.94
CA VAL A 199 -11.41 15.53 -1.27
C VAL A 199 -10.13 14.73 -1.49
N PHE A 200 -10.13 13.43 -1.25
CA PHE A 200 -8.92 12.60 -1.36
C PHE A 200 -8.50 12.32 -2.81
N TYR A 201 -9.47 12.18 -3.73
CA TYR A 201 -9.24 11.89 -5.14
C TYR A 201 -9.44 13.12 -6.04
N TRP A 202 -9.20 14.32 -5.52
CA TRP A 202 -9.42 15.59 -6.21
C TRP A 202 -8.72 15.67 -7.58
N PHE A 203 -7.59 15.00 -7.73
CA PHE A 203 -6.75 14.99 -8.94
C PHE A 203 -7.22 13.98 -10.01
N ASN A 204 -8.17 13.08 -9.69
CA ASN A 204 -8.54 11.98 -10.58
C ASN A 204 -9.85 12.28 -11.34
N PRO A 205 -9.80 12.56 -12.67
CA PRO A 205 -10.98 12.91 -13.46
C PRO A 205 -11.97 11.75 -13.60
N LEU A 206 -11.51 10.49 -13.54
CA LEU A 206 -12.41 9.32 -13.58
C LEU A 206 -13.30 9.28 -12.36
N ILE A 207 -12.75 9.56 -11.18
CA ILE A 207 -13.53 9.62 -9.93
C ILE A 207 -14.57 10.73 -10.02
N TRP A 208 -14.23 11.90 -10.57
CA TRP A 208 -15.21 12.99 -10.77
C TRP A 208 -16.36 12.57 -11.66
N TYR A 209 -16.07 11.83 -12.74
CA TYR A 209 -17.10 11.27 -13.61
C TYR A 209 -18.01 10.31 -12.85
N PHE A 210 -17.45 9.38 -12.08
CA PHE A 210 -18.21 8.43 -11.27
C PHE A 210 -19.05 9.13 -10.19
N LEU A 211 -18.50 10.09 -9.46
CA LEU A 211 -19.24 10.84 -8.44
C LEU A 211 -20.40 11.64 -9.06
N LYS A 212 -20.21 12.20 -10.24
CA LYS A 212 -21.28 12.84 -11.01
C LYS A 212 -22.36 11.83 -11.38
N ARG A 213 -21.98 10.64 -11.82
CA ARG A 213 -22.91 9.55 -12.17
C ARG A 213 -23.70 9.10 -10.95
N ILE A 214 -23.07 8.93 -9.79
CA ILE A 214 -23.73 8.56 -8.53
C ILE A 214 -24.81 9.58 -8.14
N ARG A 215 -24.50 10.89 -8.28
CA ARG A 215 -25.52 11.94 -8.03
C ARG A 215 -26.70 11.84 -8.97
N GLN A 216 -26.49 11.51 -10.24
CA GLN A 216 -27.58 11.29 -11.20
C GLN A 216 -28.43 10.08 -10.85
N GLU A 217 -27.80 8.93 -10.53
CA GLU A 217 -28.51 7.70 -10.13
C GLU A 217 -29.32 7.90 -8.84
N ARG A 218 -28.84 8.77 -7.92
CA ARG A 218 -29.57 9.15 -6.71
C ARG A 218 -30.89 9.83 -7.04
N GLU A 219 -30.88 10.85 -7.94
CA GLU A 219 -32.11 11.54 -8.37
C GLU A 219 -33.09 10.57 -9.04
N LEU A 220 -32.58 9.70 -9.94
CA LEU A 220 -33.44 8.68 -10.59
C LEU A 220 -34.03 7.68 -9.58
N ALA A 221 -33.29 7.33 -8.53
CA ALA A 221 -33.77 6.45 -7.48
C ALA A 221 -34.87 7.12 -6.65
N CYS A 222 -34.73 8.42 -6.32
CA CYS A 222 -35.74 9.20 -5.62
C CYS A 222 -37.01 9.35 -6.47
N ASP A 223 -36.88 9.71 -7.76
CA ASP A 223 -38.01 9.78 -8.68
C ASP A 223 -38.75 8.43 -8.75
N SER A 224 -38.01 7.34 -8.93
CA SER A 224 -38.59 6.00 -8.97
C SER A 224 -39.29 5.61 -7.67
N ALA A 225 -38.79 6.08 -6.53
CA ALA A 225 -39.43 5.83 -5.23
C ALA A 225 -40.71 6.65 -5.06
N VAL A 226 -40.76 7.89 -5.55
CA VAL A 226 -41.99 8.70 -5.62
C VAL A 226 -43.03 8.02 -6.52
N LEU A 227 -42.64 7.60 -7.73
CA LEU A 227 -43.55 6.92 -8.67
C LEU A 227 -44.15 5.61 -8.12
N GLN A 228 -43.45 4.93 -7.22
CA GLN A 228 -43.99 3.76 -6.53
C GLN A 228 -45.13 4.09 -5.54
N LEU A 229 -45.19 5.34 -5.06
CA LEU A 229 -46.28 5.83 -4.20
C LEU A 229 -47.48 6.37 -5.00
N LEU A 230 -47.21 6.91 -6.20
CA LEU A 230 -48.21 7.54 -7.06
C LEU A 230 -48.95 6.50 -7.90
N LYS A 231 -50.17 6.88 -8.32
CA LYS A 231 -50.94 6.15 -9.34
C LYS A 231 -50.37 6.42 -10.74
N GLU A 232 -50.50 5.51 -11.67
CA GLU A 232 -50.00 5.66 -13.04
C GLU A 232 -50.53 6.92 -13.73
N THR A 233 -51.77 7.31 -13.40
CA THR A 233 -52.42 8.55 -13.92
C THR A 233 -51.70 9.83 -13.47
N GLU A 234 -50.96 9.78 -12.36
CA GLU A 234 -50.26 10.92 -11.77
C GLU A 234 -48.81 11.07 -12.33
N TYR A 235 -48.25 10.05 -12.99
CA TYR A 235 -46.87 10.07 -13.47
C TYR A 235 -46.57 11.25 -14.41
N LYS A 236 -47.49 11.54 -15.33
CA LYS A 236 -47.39 12.68 -16.23
C LYS A 236 -47.40 14.01 -15.48
N SER A 237 -48.28 14.16 -14.50
CA SER A 237 -48.34 15.37 -13.66
C SER A 237 -47.06 15.58 -12.86
N TYR A 238 -46.54 14.51 -12.25
CA TYR A 238 -45.23 14.55 -11.55
C TYR A 238 -44.11 15.00 -12.49
N GLY A 239 -44.02 14.46 -13.70
CA GLY A 239 -43.04 14.84 -14.70
C GLY A 239 -43.16 16.34 -15.11
N ASN A 240 -44.40 16.81 -15.30
CA ASN A 240 -44.65 18.23 -15.62
C ASN A 240 -44.23 19.16 -14.47
N THR A 241 -44.54 18.79 -13.21
CA THR A 241 -44.08 19.54 -12.05
C THR A 241 -42.56 19.70 -12.03
N LEU A 242 -41.80 18.61 -12.31
CA LEU A 242 -40.33 18.68 -12.37
C LEU A 242 -39.82 19.59 -13.49
N ILE A 243 -40.48 19.60 -14.66
CA ILE A 243 -40.11 20.48 -15.79
C ILE A 243 -40.35 21.96 -15.40
N ASN A 244 -41.54 22.28 -14.90
CA ASN A 244 -41.91 23.64 -14.50
C ASN A 244 -40.95 24.21 -13.45
N PHE A 245 -40.58 23.39 -12.48
CA PHE A 245 -39.60 23.79 -11.45
C PHE A 245 -38.21 23.97 -12.00
N ALA A 246 -37.74 23.09 -12.88
CA ALA A 246 -36.43 23.21 -13.51
C ALA A 246 -36.31 24.49 -14.37
N GLU A 247 -37.39 24.90 -15.05
CA GLU A 247 -37.47 26.13 -15.81
C GLU A 247 -37.34 27.36 -14.91
N THR A 248 -38.05 27.40 -13.80
CA THR A 248 -38.00 28.46 -12.80
C THR A 248 -36.59 28.62 -12.19
N ILE A 249 -35.87 27.52 -11.99
CA ILE A 249 -34.49 27.53 -11.48
C ILE A 249 -33.49 27.98 -12.53
N ALA A 250 -33.66 27.55 -13.79
CA ALA A 250 -32.73 27.88 -14.90
C ALA A 250 -32.67 29.37 -15.22
N LEU A 251 -33.75 30.10 -15.00
CA LEU A 251 -33.85 31.54 -15.18
C LEU A 251 -33.15 32.38 -14.09
N SER A 252 -32.43 31.76 -13.20
CA SER A 252 -31.89 32.37 -12.00
C SER A 252 -30.38 32.52 -11.97
N PRO A 253 -29.83 33.74 -11.61
CA PRO A 253 -28.40 34.03 -11.70
C PRO A 253 -27.51 33.47 -10.56
N PHE A 254 -28.01 32.64 -9.63
CA PHE A 254 -27.21 32.15 -8.49
C PHE A 254 -26.85 30.65 -8.62
N PRO A 255 -25.54 30.29 -8.79
CA PRO A 255 -25.10 28.92 -9.07
C PRO A 255 -24.88 28.02 -7.83
N LEU A 256 -25.29 28.38 -6.63
CA LEU A 256 -24.77 27.80 -5.38
C LEU A 256 -25.72 26.87 -4.62
N THR A 257 -26.84 26.45 -5.17
CA THR A 257 -27.73 25.50 -4.49
C THR A 257 -27.61 24.11 -5.08
N MET A 258 -27.33 23.11 -4.22
CA MET A 258 -27.40 21.67 -4.53
C MET A 258 -28.85 21.18 -4.75
N GLY A 259 -29.77 22.08 -5.10
CA GLY A 259 -31.13 21.74 -5.50
C GLY A 259 -31.19 21.27 -6.95
N ILE A 260 -32.35 20.92 -7.40
CA ILE A 260 -32.81 20.37 -8.71
C ILE A 260 -32.12 20.98 -9.99
N SER A 261 -31.22 21.92 -9.84
CA SER A 261 -30.40 22.52 -10.90
C SER A 261 -29.39 21.53 -11.53
N GLY A 262 -29.92 20.41 -11.98
CA GLY A 262 -29.19 19.53 -12.91
C GLY A 262 -29.19 20.12 -14.30
N ASN A 263 -28.02 20.04 -14.96
CA ASN A 263 -27.86 20.29 -16.40
C ASN A 263 -29.07 19.73 -17.16
N ILE A 264 -29.60 20.40 -18.20
CA ILE A 264 -30.73 19.99 -19.08
C ILE A 264 -30.67 18.50 -19.44
N LYS A 265 -29.46 17.96 -19.60
CA LYS A 265 -29.23 16.53 -19.87
C LYS A 265 -29.65 15.63 -18.68
N GLN A 266 -29.52 16.08 -17.45
CA GLN A 266 -29.95 15.32 -16.26
C GLN A 266 -31.45 15.34 -16.14
N LEU A 267 -32.08 16.50 -16.35
CA LEU A 267 -33.55 16.62 -16.37
C LEU A 267 -34.14 15.73 -17.45
N LYS A 268 -33.59 15.76 -18.68
CA LYS A 268 -34.03 14.85 -19.76
C LYS A 268 -33.96 13.38 -19.32
N GLY A 269 -32.89 12.96 -18.63
CA GLY A 269 -32.76 11.60 -18.10
C GLY A 269 -33.83 11.26 -17.07
N ARG A 270 -34.17 12.19 -16.16
CA ARG A 270 -35.24 12.02 -15.16
C ARG A 270 -36.62 11.88 -15.86
N ILE A 271 -36.94 12.76 -16.79
CA ILE A 271 -38.22 12.71 -17.54
C ILE A 271 -38.36 11.41 -18.35
N LEU A 272 -37.29 10.96 -19.03
CA LEU A 272 -37.30 9.68 -19.74
C LEU A 272 -37.52 8.50 -18.78
N ASN A 273 -36.90 8.53 -17.59
CA ASN A 273 -37.11 7.51 -16.57
C ASN A 273 -38.58 7.48 -16.08
N ILE A 274 -39.17 8.66 -15.86
CA ILE A 274 -40.57 8.78 -15.44
C ILE A 274 -41.50 8.23 -16.55
N ALA A 275 -41.27 8.61 -17.80
CA ALA A 275 -42.10 8.18 -18.94
C ALA A 275 -42.01 6.67 -19.22
N SER A 276 -40.88 6.04 -18.91
CA SER A 276 -40.65 4.60 -19.09
C SER A 276 -40.82 3.80 -17.80
N PHE A 277 -41.27 4.42 -16.72
CA PHE A 277 -41.38 3.77 -15.42
C PHE A 277 -42.44 2.70 -15.41
N HIS A 278 -42.08 1.52 -14.91
CA HIS A 278 -42.99 0.42 -14.61
C HIS A 278 -42.74 -0.05 -13.17
N GLN A 279 -43.79 -0.38 -12.45
CA GLN A 279 -43.65 -0.90 -11.10
C GLN A 279 -42.80 -2.16 -11.08
N PRO A 280 -41.69 -2.20 -10.32
CA PRO A 280 -40.83 -3.37 -10.30
C PRO A 280 -41.51 -4.58 -9.68
N THR A 281 -41.51 -5.70 -10.37
CA THR A 281 -42.03 -6.97 -9.87
C THR A 281 -41.21 -7.49 -8.71
N PHE A 282 -41.80 -8.31 -7.84
CA PHE A 282 -41.09 -8.92 -6.72
C PHE A 282 -39.83 -9.69 -7.15
N LYS A 283 -39.93 -10.43 -8.27
CA LYS A 283 -38.77 -11.15 -8.85
C LYS A 283 -37.63 -10.22 -9.24
N GLN A 284 -37.95 -9.04 -9.80
CA GLN A 284 -36.92 -8.04 -10.17
C GLN A 284 -36.26 -7.43 -8.93
N LYS A 285 -36.99 -7.20 -7.85
CA LYS A 285 -36.44 -6.72 -6.57
C LYS A 285 -35.46 -7.74 -5.99
N ILE A 286 -35.86 -9.03 -5.89
CA ILE A 286 -34.99 -10.10 -5.39
C ILE A 286 -33.74 -10.22 -6.25
N ARG A 287 -33.86 -10.27 -7.58
CA ARG A 287 -32.71 -10.33 -8.48
C ARG A 287 -31.74 -9.17 -8.25
N GLY A 288 -32.25 -7.95 -8.04
CA GLY A 288 -31.45 -6.79 -7.71
C GLY A 288 -30.64 -6.96 -6.41
N TYR A 289 -31.27 -7.46 -5.35
CA TYR A 289 -30.59 -7.75 -4.08
C TYR A 289 -29.51 -8.84 -4.23
N LEU A 290 -29.82 -9.92 -4.93
CA LEU A 290 -28.86 -11.01 -5.16
C LEU A 290 -27.63 -10.52 -5.92
N ILE A 291 -27.78 -9.67 -6.94
CA ILE A 291 -26.66 -9.09 -7.67
C ILE A 291 -25.82 -8.19 -6.75
N CYS A 292 -26.44 -7.36 -5.91
CA CYS A 292 -25.71 -6.52 -4.95
C CYS A 292 -24.92 -7.36 -3.95
N ILE A 293 -25.52 -8.42 -3.39
CA ILE A 293 -24.84 -9.35 -2.47
C ILE A 293 -23.67 -10.03 -3.18
N PHE A 294 -23.86 -10.55 -4.39
CA PHE A 294 -22.84 -11.23 -5.16
C PHE A 294 -21.64 -10.31 -5.44
N VAL A 295 -21.88 -9.07 -5.90
CA VAL A 295 -20.83 -8.09 -6.14
C VAL A 295 -20.09 -7.72 -4.85
N SER A 296 -20.82 -7.51 -3.74
CA SER A 296 -20.21 -7.23 -2.43
C SER A 296 -19.33 -8.39 -1.95
N THR A 297 -19.76 -9.63 -2.13
CA THR A 297 -19.00 -10.83 -1.75
C THR A 297 -17.69 -10.93 -2.56
N ILE A 298 -17.75 -10.67 -3.88
CA ILE A 298 -16.54 -10.66 -4.71
C ILE A 298 -15.56 -9.58 -4.22
N ILE A 299 -16.03 -8.35 -3.99
CA ILE A 299 -15.19 -7.24 -3.55
C ILE A 299 -14.53 -7.57 -2.21
N ILE A 300 -15.30 -8.03 -1.23
CA ILE A 300 -14.80 -8.41 0.11
C ILE A 300 -13.80 -9.56 -0.02
N GLY A 301 -14.07 -10.55 -0.87
CA GLY A 301 -13.17 -11.67 -1.12
C GLY A 301 -11.87 -11.29 -1.83
N CYS A 302 -11.86 -10.20 -2.62
CA CYS A 302 -10.65 -9.70 -3.28
C CYS A 302 -9.75 -8.84 -2.36
N ILE A 303 -10.28 -8.25 -1.28
CA ILE A 303 -9.51 -7.41 -0.36
C ILE A 303 -8.31 -8.16 0.26
N PRO A 304 -8.46 -9.39 0.82
CA PRO A 304 -7.33 -10.15 1.34
C PRO A 304 -6.28 -10.49 0.28
N ILE A 305 -6.71 -10.83 -0.93
CA ILE A 305 -5.80 -11.17 -2.04
C ILE A 305 -4.92 -9.97 -2.39
N LEU A 306 -5.49 -8.78 -2.50
CA LEU A 306 -4.73 -7.55 -2.79
C LEU A 306 -3.81 -7.15 -1.62
N SER A 307 -4.20 -7.39 -0.36
CA SER A 307 -3.35 -7.10 0.80
C SER A 307 -2.22 -8.11 0.94
N VAL A 308 -2.43 -9.38 0.62
CA VAL A 308 -1.40 -10.42 0.61
C VAL A 308 -0.31 -10.08 -0.41
N TYR A 309 -0.67 -9.68 -1.63
CA TYR A 309 0.32 -9.25 -2.63
C TYR A 309 1.13 -8.00 -2.20
N ALA A 310 0.58 -7.14 -1.35
CA ALA A 310 1.29 -5.97 -0.83
C ALA A 310 2.13 -6.28 0.43
N SER A 311 1.78 -7.31 1.20
CA SER A 311 2.39 -7.67 2.48
C SER A 311 3.49 -8.73 2.37
N ASP A 312 3.42 -9.60 1.38
CA ASP A 312 4.21 -10.84 1.33
C ASP A 312 5.68 -10.66 0.89
N GLN A 313 6.09 -9.46 0.49
CA GLN A 313 7.47 -9.22 0.04
C GLN A 313 8.46 -8.93 1.17
N THR A 314 8.00 -8.58 2.36
CA THR A 314 8.88 -8.14 3.46
C THR A 314 8.93 -9.08 4.66
N GLY A 315 7.99 -9.98 4.82
CA GLY A 315 7.93 -10.92 5.94
C GLY A 315 8.17 -12.37 5.53
N TYR A 316 8.97 -13.10 6.30
CA TYR A 316 9.12 -14.55 6.20
C TYR A 316 8.35 -15.21 7.34
N HIS A 317 7.49 -16.17 7.02
CA HIS A 317 6.76 -16.93 8.04
C HIS A 317 7.58 -18.13 8.49
N PHE A 318 8.26 -17.99 9.63
CA PHE A 318 9.01 -19.07 10.25
C PHE A 318 8.09 -19.87 11.17
N ASP A 319 7.81 -21.13 10.83
CA ASP A 319 7.01 -21.99 11.69
C ASP A 319 7.82 -22.39 12.92
N THR A 320 7.37 -21.93 14.09
CA THR A 320 8.02 -22.15 15.38
C THR A 320 7.44 -23.34 16.17
N THR A 321 6.37 -23.99 15.66
CA THR A 321 5.53 -24.91 16.44
C THR A 321 6.26 -26.18 16.88
N GLU A 322 7.20 -26.68 16.07
CA GLU A 322 7.96 -27.91 16.36
C GLU A 322 9.47 -27.66 16.50
N LYS A 323 9.92 -26.40 16.43
CA LYS A 323 11.35 -26.06 16.46
C LYS A 323 11.85 -25.75 17.88
N ASN A 324 13.02 -26.25 18.20
CA ASN A 324 13.72 -25.94 19.45
C ASN A 324 14.38 -24.56 19.37
N ILE A 325 13.73 -23.53 19.89
CA ILE A 325 14.17 -22.13 19.75
C ILE A 325 14.55 -21.57 21.12
N THR A 326 15.75 -20.98 21.19
CA THR A 326 16.21 -20.17 22.33
C THR A 326 16.32 -18.71 21.89
N GLN A 327 15.62 -17.84 22.58
CA GLN A 327 15.81 -16.39 22.40
C GLN A 327 17.07 -15.93 23.12
N LEU A 328 17.93 -15.25 22.40
CA LEU A 328 19.16 -14.64 22.93
C LEU A 328 18.90 -13.18 23.32
N ASN A 329 19.62 -12.70 24.33
CA ASN A 329 19.69 -11.26 24.62
C ASN A 329 21.08 -10.75 24.23
N LEU A 330 21.17 -10.12 23.07
CA LEU A 330 22.39 -9.58 22.47
C LEU A 330 22.35 -8.05 22.31
N SER A 331 21.48 -7.37 23.03
CA SER A 331 21.32 -5.91 22.91
C SER A 331 22.64 -5.16 23.11
N SER A 332 23.50 -5.64 24.01
CA SER A 332 24.83 -5.06 24.25
C SER A 332 25.81 -5.26 23.08
N ASN A 333 25.66 -6.34 22.30
CA ASN A 333 26.52 -6.61 21.16
C ASN A 333 26.10 -5.77 19.92
N PHE A 334 24.81 -5.47 19.80
CA PHE A 334 24.24 -4.69 18.68
C PHE A 334 24.32 -3.18 18.91
N GLY A 335 24.41 -2.70 20.18
CA GLY A 335 24.46 -1.26 20.48
C GLY A 335 23.34 -0.47 19.83
N ASP A 336 23.67 0.51 19.00
CA ASP A 336 22.71 1.38 18.29
C ASP A 336 22.19 0.78 16.97
N TYR A 337 22.67 -0.39 16.57
CA TYR A 337 22.21 -1.06 15.36
C TYR A 337 20.87 -1.78 15.60
N THR A 338 19.96 -1.59 14.66
CA THR A 338 18.77 -2.42 14.56
C THR A 338 19.10 -3.66 13.74
N GLY A 339 18.70 -4.85 14.18
CA GLY A 339 19.03 -6.07 13.43
C GLY A 339 18.75 -7.34 14.19
N SER A 340 19.33 -8.43 13.72
CA SER A 340 19.16 -9.77 14.29
C SER A 340 20.40 -10.64 14.12
N PHE A 341 20.51 -11.64 14.99
CA PHE A 341 21.44 -12.75 14.88
C PHE A 341 20.67 -14.06 14.93
N VAL A 342 20.96 -14.94 14.00
CA VAL A 342 20.39 -16.29 13.91
C VAL A 342 21.52 -17.29 13.87
N LEU A 343 21.46 -18.30 14.72
CA LEU A 343 22.39 -19.43 14.76
C LEU A 343 21.61 -20.73 14.83
N TYR A 344 21.88 -21.65 13.91
CA TYR A 344 21.38 -23.01 13.95
C TYR A 344 22.51 -23.98 14.30
N ASP A 345 22.32 -24.74 15.38
CA ASP A 345 23.17 -25.82 15.83
C ASP A 345 22.66 -27.14 15.28
N GLN A 346 23.38 -27.71 14.32
CA GLN A 346 22.93 -28.88 13.58
C GLN A 346 22.85 -30.14 14.48
N SER A 347 23.80 -30.36 15.37
CA SER A 347 23.83 -31.58 16.21
C SER A 347 22.77 -31.55 17.29
N ALA A 348 22.40 -30.36 17.79
CA ALA A 348 21.39 -30.19 18.81
C ALA A 348 19.99 -29.94 18.22
N ASP A 349 19.86 -29.78 16.90
CA ASP A 349 18.65 -29.32 16.20
C ASP A 349 18.05 -28.10 16.92
N LYS A 350 18.87 -27.04 17.08
CA LYS A 350 18.52 -25.92 17.96
C LYS A 350 18.78 -24.59 17.27
N TRP A 351 17.76 -23.74 17.28
CA TRP A 351 17.81 -22.36 16.82
C TRP A 351 18.08 -21.43 18.00
N ASN A 352 19.09 -20.57 17.88
CA ASN A 352 19.39 -19.51 18.80
C ASN A 352 19.19 -18.19 18.07
N ILE A 353 18.18 -17.40 18.47
CA ILE A 353 17.73 -16.24 17.71
C ILE A 353 17.69 -15.00 18.62
N TYR A 354 18.32 -13.94 18.18
CA TYR A 354 18.16 -12.60 18.70
C TYR A 354 17.24 -11.79 17.80
N ASN A 355 16.20 -11.16 18.37
CA ASN A 355 15.23 -10.29 17.70
C ASN A 355 14.49 -11.00 16.55
N MET A 356 13.52 -11.84 16.91
CA MET A 356 12.74 -12.66 15.98
C MET A 356 12.06 -11.84 14.87
N ASP A 357 11.56 -10.64 15.18
CA ASP A 357 10.88 -9.79 14.20
C ASP A 357 11.81 -9.38 13.06
N HIS A 358 13.05 -8.97 13.39
CA HIS A 358 14.07 -8.66 12.40
C HIS A 358 14.64 -9.91 11.74
N ALA A 359 14.74 -11.03 12.48
CA ALA A 359 15.19 -12.31 11.94
C ALA A 359 14.26 -12.84 10.84
N SER A 360 12.97 -12.49 10.89
CA SER A 360 11.94 -12.85 9.89
C SER A 360 11.72 -11.75 8.84
N THR A 361 12.36 -10.60 8.96
CA THR A 361 12.18 -9.49 8.00
C THR A 361 13.16 -9.63 6.84
N ARG A 362 12.62 -9.63 5.62
CA ARG A 362 13.40 -9.70 4.39
C ARG A 362 13.98 -8.35 4.01
N VAL A 363 15.28 -8.29 3.83
CA VAL A 363 16.04 -7.11 3.38
C VAL A 363 16.98 -7.49 2.22
N SER A 364 17.56 -6.49 1.52
CA SER A 364 18.47 -6.77 0.40
C SER A 364 19.66 -7.61 0.85
N PRO A 365 20.00 -8.71 0.16
CA PRO A 365 21.12 -9.58 0.51
C PRO A 365 22.48 -8.93 0.27
N ASN A 366 22.54 -7.96 -0.62
CA ASN A 366 23.79 -7.37 -1.08
C ASN A 366 24.79 -8.47 -1.51
N SER A 367 26.07 -8.35 -1.15
CA SER A 367 27.10 -9.29 -1.56
C SER A 367 27.00 -10.70 -0.96
N THR A 368 26.08 -10.97 -0.03
CA THR A 368 25.85 -12.35 0.45
C THR A 368 25.22 -13.24 -0.62
N TYR A 369 24.48 -12.64 -1.58
CA TYR A 369 23.90 -13.36 -2.71
C TYR A 369 24.95 -14.02 -3.61
N LYS A 370 26.18 -13.50 -3.65
CA LYS A 370 27.28 -14.02 -4.49
C LYS A 370 27.62 -15.50 -4.23
N ILE A 371 27.26 -16.05 -3.07
CA ILE A 371 27.37 -17.51 -2.79
C ILE A 371 26.53 -18.30 -3.80
N TYR A 372 25.30 -17.87 -3.98
CA TYR A 372 24.31 -18.55 -4.83
C TYR A 372 24.49 -18.18 -6.30
N ASP A 373 24.95 -16.97 -6.58
CA ASP A 373 25.29 -16.53 -7.92
C ASP A 373 26.49 -17.30 -8.50
N ALA A 374 27.49 -17.62 -7.63
CA ALA A 374 28.57 -18.55 -7.98
C ALA A 374 28.04 -19.94 -8.36
N LEU A 375 27.05 -20.47 -7.63
CA LEU A 375 26.41 -21.73 -7.95
C LEU A 375 25.65 -21.66 -9.28
N LEU A 376 24.93 -20.57 -9.54
CA LEU A 376 24.29 -20.33 -10.84
C LEU A 376 25.30 -20.42 -11.99
N GLY A 377 26.44 -19.72 -11.85
CA GLY A 377 27.49 -19.73 -12.86
C GLY A 377 28.08 -21.11 -13.13
N LEU A 378 28.29 -21.88 -12.06
CA LEU A 378 28.81 -23.24 -12.13
C LEU A 378 27.80 -24.25 -12.71
N GLU A 379 26.55 -24.25 -12.23
CA GLU A 379 25.49 -25.15 -12.69
C GLU A 379 25.06 -24.85 -14.12
N SER A 380 25.15 -23.60 -14.56
CA SER A 380 24.88 -23.19 -15.94
C SER A 380 26.07 -23.45 -16.89
N GLY A 381 27.22 -23.89 -16.37
CA GLY A 381 28.44 -24.11 -17.17
C GLY A 381 29.10 -22.83 -17.71
N ILE A 382 28.73 -21.66 -17.19
CA ILE A 382 29.34 -20.35 -17.54
C ILE A 382 30.77 -20.30 -17.01
N ILE A 383 30.99 -20.85 -15.84
CA ILE A 383 32.28 -21.13 -15.23
C ILE A 383 32.35 -22.60 -14.80
N THR A 384 33.56 -23.13 -14.65
CA THR A 384 33.77 -24.46 -14.05
C THR A 384 34.77 -24.37 -12.92
N PRO A 385 34.87 -25.36 -12.02
CA PRO A 385 35.87 -25.35 -10.95
C PRO A 385 37.31 -25.14 -11.43
N GLU A 386 37.61 -25.62 -12.63
CA GLU A 386 38.94 -25.54 -13.25
C GLU A 386 39.13 -24.27 -14.10
N HIS A 387 38.03 -23.70 -14.63
CA HIS A 387 38.07 -22.53 -15.53
C HIS A 387 37.01 -21.52 -15.07
N SER A 388 37.36 -20.72 -14.07
CA SER A 388 36.48 -19.69 -13.49
C SER A 388 37.01 -18.27 -13.66
N THR A 389 38.04 -18.07 -14.46
CA THR A 389 38.65 -16.75 -14.64
C THR A 389 37.93 -15.92 -15.68
N PHE A 390 37.51 -14.71 -15.30
CA PHE A 390 37.14 -13.64 -16.23
C PHE A 390 38.22 -12.59 -16.30
N THR A 391 38.52 -12.15 -17.51
CA THR A 391 39.49 -11.11 -17.75
C THR A 391 38.89 -9.73 -17.48
N TRP A 392 39.65 -8.89 -16.76
CA TRP A 392 39.27 -7.51 -16.53
C TRP A 392 39.23 -6.72 -17.85
N ASN A 393 38.18 -5.94 -18.00
CA ASN A 393 37.93 -5.15 -19.22
C ASN A 393 38.76 -3.86 -19.36
N GLY A 394 39.65 -3.57 -18.39
CA GLY A 394 40.48 -2.35 -18.37
C GLY A 394 39.74 -1.10 -17.87
N GLU A 395 38.48 -1.20 -17.45
CA GLU A 395 37.71 -0.09 -16.90
C GLU A 395 38.13 0.18 -15.43
N PRO A 396 38.17 1.46 -15.00
CA PRO A 396 38.50 1.79 -13.62
C PRO A 396 37.32 1.42 -12.68
N TYR A 397 37.66 0.82 -11.54
CA TYR A 397 36.71 0.48 -10.47
C TYR A 397 37.04 1.24 -9.17
N PRO A 398 36.09 1.38 -8.23
CA PRO A 398 36.34 2.07 -6.96
C PRO A 398 37.44 1.40 -6.09
N PHE A 399 37.79 0.15 -6.41
CA PHE A 399 38.70 -0.66 -5.60
C PHE A 399 39.78 -1.28 -6.50
N ASN A 400 41.05 -1.05 -6.16
CA ASN A 400 42.18 -1.57 -6.94
C ASN A 400 42.18 -3.10 -7.09
N SER A 401 41.65 -3.83 -6.08
CA SER A 401 41.49 -5.29 -6.13
C SER A 401 40.51 -5.78 -7.21
N TRP A 402 39.66 -4.88 -7.74
CA TRP A 402 38.73 -5.19 -8.82
C TRP A 402 39.32 -4.96 -10.21
N GLU A 403 40.47 -4.26 -10.30
CA GLU A 403 41.16 -3.91 -11.54
C GLU A 403 42.18 -4.99 -11.93
N ALA A 404 41.79 -6.23 -11.92
CA ALA A 404 42.57 -7.39 -12.30
C ALA A 404 41.66 -8.54 -12.74
N ASP A 405 42.22 -9.50 -13.47
CA ASP A 405 41.54 -10.75 -13.77
C ASP A 405 41.09 -11.45 -12.47
N GLN A 406 39.87 -11.97 -12.46
CA GLN A 406 39.27 -12.61 -11.29
C GLN A 406 38.92 -14.05 -11.58
N ASP A 407 39.27 -14.95 -10.67
CA ASP A 407 38.72 -16.28 -10.57
C ASP A 407 37.58 -16.32 -9.49
N LEU A 408 36.90 -17.43 -9.36
CA LEU A 408 35.82 -17.57 -8.39
C LEU A 408 36.26 -17.25 -6.95
N THR A 409 37.46 -17.68 -6.55
CA THR A 409 37.97 -17.47 -5.19
C THR A 409 38.27 -16.00 -4.94
N SER A 410 39.01 -15.36 -5.83
CA SER A 410 39.37 -13.95 -5.73
C SER A 410 38.12 -13.06 -5.83
N ALA A 411 37.16 -13.39 -6.69
CA ALA A 411 35.91 -12.66 -6.85
C ALA A 411 35.03 -12.72 -5.59
N ILE A 412 34.93 -13.87 -4.91
CA ILE A 412 34.22 -13.99 -3.62
C ILE A 412 34.96 -13.22 -2.51
N HIS A 413 36.26 -13.39 -2.37
CA HIS A 413 37.07 -12.73 -1.32
C HIS A 413 37.08 -11.20 -1.48
N ASN A 414 37.25 -10.69 -2.69
CA ASN A 414 37.25 -9.27 -2.98
C ASN A 414 35.84 -8.71 -3.26
N SER A 415 34.82 -9.53 -3.15
CA SER A 415 33.41 -9.14 -3.36
C SER A 415 33.17 -8.42 -4.69
N VAL A 416 33.79 -8.88 -5.78
CA VAL A 416 33.86 -8.23 -7.09
C VAL A 416 32.52 -8.25 -7.80
N ASN A 417 31.82 -7.10 -7.88
CA ASN A 417 30.47 -7.05 -8.47
C ASN A 417 30.47 -7.40 -9.96
N TRP A 418 31.41 -6.85 -10.74
CA TRP A 418 31.44 -7.04 -12.19
C TRP A 418 31.57 -8.51 -12.60
N TYR A 419 32.25 -9.33 -11.78
CA TYR A 419 32.40 -10.77 -12.02
C TYR A 419 31.03 -11.49 -11.98
N PHE A 420 30.26 -11.24 -10.94
CA PHE A 420 28.94 -11.84 -10.76
C PHE A 420 27.91 -11.24 -11.72
N GLN A 421 27.96 -9.95 -12.01
CA GLN A 421 27.16 -9.32 -13.06
C GLN A 421 27.41 -9.93 -14.44
N ALA A 422 28.66 -10.37 -14.71
CA ALA A 422 28.99 -11.08 -15.95
C ALA A 422 28.36 -12.49 -15.99
N ILE A 423 28.31 -13.19 -14.86
CA ILE A 423 27.58 -14.48 -14.73
C ILE A 423 26.10 -14.24 -14.99
N ASP A 424 25.46 -13.33 -14.28
CA ASP A 424 24.04 -13.00 -14.46
C ASP A 424 23.70 -12.63 -15.91
N SER A 425 24.55 -11.80 -16.53
CA SER A 425 24.35 -11.36 -17.92
C SER A 425 24.45 -12.51 -18.91
N GLN A 426 25.37 -13.46 -18.69
CA GLN A 426 25.53 -14.64 -19.56
C GLN A 426 24.44 -15.68 -19.32
N ALA A 427 23.99 -15.86 -18.08
CA ALA A 427 22.87 -16.74 -17.76
C ALA A 427 21.55 -16.22 -18.34
N GLY A 428 21.33 -14.92 -18.27
CA GLY A 428 20.12 -14.26 -18.74
C GLY A 428 18.95 -14.33 -17.74
N PHE A 429 17.96 -13.49 -17.99
CA PHE A 429 16.85 -13.20 -17.05
C PHE A 429 16.08 -14.46 -16.61
N GLU A 430 15.74 -15.33 -17.55
CA GLU A 430 14.94 -16.54 -17.28
C GLU A 430 15.72 -17.58 -16.47
N ALA A 431 17.03 -17.73 -16.72
CA ALA A 431 17.86 -18.65 -15.95
C ALA A 431 18.04 -18.18 -14.51
N VAL A 432 18.34 -16.89 -14.29
CA VAL A 432 18.42 -16.29 -12.95
C VAL A 432 17.11 -16.48 -12.19
N ARG A 433 15.97 -16.19 -12.83
CA ARG A 433 14.65 -16.34 -12.21
C ARG A 433 14.35 -17.80 -11.84
N THR A 434 14.61 -18.72 -12.76
CA THR A 434 14.41 -20.16 -12.53
C THR A 434 15.30 -20.66 -11.40
N PHE A 435 16.56 -20.21 -11.36
CA PHE A 435 17.48 -20.58 -10.31
C PHE A 435 17.01 -20.09 -8.92
N LEU A 436 16.59 -18.83 -8.79
CA LEU A 436 16.04 -18.30 -7.55
C LEU A 436 14.81 -19.08 -7.06
N GLN A 437 13.97 -19.54 -8.00
CA GLN A 437 12.82 -20.39 -7.69
C GLN A 437 13.26 -21.79 -7.25
N THR A 438 14.26 -22.38 -7.92
CA THR A 438 14.78 -23.72 -7.61
C THR A 438 15.33 -23.79 -6.20
N ILE A 439 16.11 -22.77 -5.78
CA ILE A 439 16.67 -22.73 -4.43
C ILE A 439 15.75 -22.04 -3.41
N ASN A 440 14.56 -21.61 -3.81
CA ASN A 440 13.59 -20.89 -2.98
C ASN A 440 14.19 -19.66 -2.27
N TYR A 441 14.93 -18.83 -3.00
CA TYR A 441 15.66 -17.69 -2.45
C TYR A 441 14.75 -16.50 -2.10
N GLY A 442 14.47 -16.28 -0.84
CA GLY A 442 13.78 -15.09 -0.35
C GLY A 442 12.48 -14.75 -1.09
N ASN A 443 12.36 -13.51 -1.58
CA ASN A 443 11.21 -13.06 -2.35
C ASN A 443 11.27 -13.37 -3.86
N GLN A 444 12.36 -13.99 -4.35
CA GLN A 444 12.58 -14.41 -5.76
C GLN A 444 12.41 -13.27 -6.80
N ASN A 445 12.52 -12.02 -6.38
CA ASN A 445 12.28 -10.87 -7.24
C ASN A 445 13.56 -10.36 -7.90
N THR A 446 13.69 -10.55 -9.20
CA THR A 446 14.83 -10.11 -10.02
C THR A 446 14.74 -8.65 -10.47
N GLY A 447 13.68 -7.93 -10.11
CA GLY A 447 13.47 -6.57 -10.61
C GLY A 447 13.43 -6.51 -12.15
N THR A 448 13.89 -5.39 -12.70
CA THR A 448 13.98 -5.17 -14.17
C THR A 448 15.43 -5.09 -14.67
N ASN A 449 16.41 -5.11 -13.78
CA ASN A 449 17.84 -4.98 -14.11
C ASN A 449 18.66 -6.08 -13.43
N LEU A 450 19.14 -7.06 -14.20
CA LEU A 450 19.95 -8.17 -13.70
C LEU A 450 21.28 -7.73 -13.05
N ASN A 451 21.80 -6.56 -13.39
CA ASN A 451 23.05 -6.10 -12.81
C ASN A 451 22.90 -5.50 -11.40
N LEU A 452 21.66 -5.28 -10.94
CA LEU A 452 21.40 -4.53 -9.70
C LEU A 452 20.44 -5.21 -8.73
N TYR A 453 19.67 -6.23 -9.12
CA TYR A 453 18.55 -6.77 -8.35
C TYR A 453 18.91 -7.23 -6.93
N TRP A 454 20.14 -7.68 -6.69
CA TRP A 454 20.62 -8.07 -5.36
C TRP A 454 21.20 -6.90 -4.55
N THR A 455 21.27 -5.69 -5.14
CA THR A 455 21.74 -4.45 -4.49
C THR A 455 20.71 -3.34 -4.45
N ASP A 456 19.69 -3.34 -5.35
CA ASP A 456 18.70 -2.28 -5.53
C ASP A 456 17.42 -2.47 -4.70
N PHE A 457 17.45 -3.41 -3.75
CA PHE A 457 16.31 -3.80 -2.90
C PHE A 457 15.18 -4.59 -3.61
N SER A 458 15.36 -5.02 -4.86
CA SER A 458 14.41 -5.90 -5.55
C SER A 458 14.42 -7.29 -4.92
N LEU A 459 15.59 -7.95 -4.89
CA LEU A 459 15.78 -9.23 -4.21
C LEU A 459 15.93 -8.99 -2.71
N LYS A 460 15.18 -9.76 -1.92
CA LYS A 460 15.18 -9.66 -0.46
C LYS A 460 15.15 -11.03 0.18
N ILE A 461 15.82 -11.17 1.32
CA ILE A 461 15.89 -12.40 2.11
C ILE A 461 15.99 -12.06 3.60
N SER A 462 15.43 -12.90 4.45
CA SER A 462 15.53 -12.76 5.90
C SER A 462 16.75 -13.49 6.47
N PRO A 463 17.23 -13.10 7.67
CA PRO A 463 18.30 -13.82 8.36
C PRO A 463 18.02 -15.31 8.60
N ILE A 464 16.77 -15.66 8.89
CA ILE A 464 16.38 -17.07 9.05
C ILE A 464 16.51 -17.82 7.72
N GLU A 465 15.98 -17.28 6.60
CA GLU A 465 16.11 -17.88 5.28
C GLU A 465 17.58 -18.03 4.85
N GLN A 466 18.45 -17.08 5.22
CA GLN A 466 19.90 -17.21 4.97
C GLN A 466 20.49 -18.43 5.66
N VAL A 467 20.12 -18.70 6.91
CA VAL A 467 20.60 -19.88 7.66
C VAL A 467 20.04 -21.17 7.08
N GLU A 468 18.76 -21.22 6.72
CA GLU A 468 18.13 -22.38 6.06
C GLU A 468 18.81 -22.69 4.71
N LEU A 469 19.03 -21.68 3.88
CA LEU A 469 19.72 -21.85 2.61
C LEU A 469 21.20 -22.22 2.73
N LEU A 470 21.91 -21.75 3.77
CA LEU A 470 23.28 -22.19 4.05
C LEU A 470 23.33 -23.65 4.46
N GLN A 471 22.33 -24.13 5.20
CA GLN A 471 22.17 -25.54 5.54
C GLN A 471 21.94 -26.39 4.27
N ASP A 472 20.98 -25.95 3.43
CA ASP A 472 20.67 -26.63 2.16
C ASP A 472 21.89 -26.66 1.21
N PHE A 473 22.63 -25.57 1.13
CA PHE A 473 23.89 -25.48 0.39
C PHE A 473 24.94 -26.46 0.94
N TYR A 474 25.15 -26.44 2.26
CA TYR A 474 26.15 -27.31 2.91
C TYR A 474 25.87 -28.79 2.72
N GLN A 475 24.61 -29.19 2.85
CA GLN A 475 24.13 -30.56 2.70
C GLN A 475 23.87 -30.95 1.24
N ASN A 476 23.94 -30.02 0.32
CA ASN A 476 23.57 -30.15 -1.09
C ASN A 476 22.13 -30.66 -1.31
N ASN A 477 21.19 -30.13 -0.56
CA ASN A 477 19.76 -30.43 -0.71
C ASN A 477 19.21 -29.93 -2.06
N PHE A 478 19.92 -29.02 -2.72
CA PHE A 478 19.61 -28.57 -4.08
C PHE A 478 19.89 -29.63 -5.16
N HIS A 479 20.64 -30.71 -4.80
CA HIS A 479 21.08 -31.76 -5.73
C HIS A 479 21.94 -31.26 -6.90
N PHE A 480 22.74 -30.24 -6.67
CA PHE A 480 23.72 -29.70 -7.62
C PHE A 480 24.96 -30.60 -7.71
N ASP A 481 25.80 -30.36 -8.74
CA ASP A 481 27.05 -31.12 -8.84
C ASP A 481 27.93 -30.91 -7.61
N SER A 482 28.34 -32.00 -6.98
CA SER A 482 29.16 -31.97 -5.77
C SER A 482 30.48 -31.21 -5.95
N LYS A 483 31.05 -31.21 -7.19
CA LYS A 483 32.27 -30.44 -7.50
C LYS A 483 32.01 -28.92 -7.44
N ASN A 484 30.82 -28.49 -7.91
CA ASN A 484 30.42 -27.10 -7.87
C ASN A 484 30.19 -26.62 -6.43
N ILE A 485 29.51 -27.40 -5.62
CA ILE A 485 29.35 -27.16 -4.17
C ILE A 485 30.73 -27.03 -3.49
N GLN A 486 31.67 -27.95 -3.77
CA GLN A 486 33.01 -27.91 -3.17
C GLN A 486 33.84 -26.69 -3.64
N ALA A 487 33.69 -26.29 -4.89
CA ALA A 487 34.35 -25.08 -5.40
C ALA A 487 33.90 -23.82 -4.65
N VAL A 488 32.59 -23.66 -4.42
CA VAL A 488 32.04 -22.53 -3.65
C VAL A 488 32.44 -22.63 -2.18
N LYS A 489 32.37 -23.81 -1.53
CA LYS A 489 32.86 -24.01 -0.15
C LYS A 489 34.31 -23.60 -0.01
N LYS A 490 35.18 -23.99 -0.94
CA LYS A 490 36.59 -23.60 -0.94
C LYS A 490 36.75 -22.08 -1.04
N ALA A 491 35.97 -21.42 -1.87
CA ALA A 491 36.03 -19.97 -2.03
C ALA A 491 35.49 -19.20 -0.81
N LEU A 492 34.64 -19.81 0.02
CA LEU A 492 34.10 -19.21 1.25
C LEU A 492 34.98 -19.38 2.47
N LEU A 493 36.07 -20.16 2.41
CA LEU A 493 36.92 -20.42 3.56
C LEU A 493 37.65 -19.13 3.99
N LEU A 494 37.41 -18.70 5.22
CA LEU A 494 37.99 -17.50 5.82
C LEU A 494 39.17 -17.86 6.75
N SER A 495 38.98 -18.79 7.68
CA SER A 495 39.99 -19.16 8.67
C SER A 495 39.85 -20.62 9.10
N THR A 496 40.99 -21.21 9.45
CA THR A 496 41.03 -22.54 10.06
C THR A 496 41.85 -22.47 11.33
N THR A 497 41.29 -22.97 12.43
CA THR A 497 41.93 -23.06 13.76
C THR A 497 41.89 -24.49 14.25
N SER A 498 42.45 -24.77 15.46
CA SER A 498 42.30 -26.07 16.12
C SER A 498 40.85 -26.40 16.49
N SER A 499 39.98 -25.40 16.56
CA SER A 499 38.55 -25.56 16.89
C SER A 499 37.68 -25.89 15.68
N GLY A 500 38.16 -25.65 14.46
CA GLY A 500 37.41 -25.89 13.25
C GLY A 500 37.76 -24.92 12.12
N SER A 501 36.89 -24.84 11.10
CA SER A 501 37.03 -23.94 9.97
C SER A 501 35.80 -23.02 9.87
N LEU A 502 36.05 -21.72 9.67
CA LEU A 502 35.05 -20.68 9.48
C LEU A 502 34.92 -20.36 7.99
N TYR A 503 33.71 -20.41 7.53
CA TYR A 503 33.32 -20.08 6.15
C TYR A 503 32.28 -18.95 6.20
N GLY A 504 32.38 -17.97 5.30
CA GLY A 504 31.40 -16.90 5.32
C GLY A 504 31.54 -15.88 4.22
N LYS A 505 30.54 -15.00 4.14
CA LYS A 505 30.47 -13.88 3.21
C LYS A 505 29.84 -12.65 3.85
N THR A 506 30.51 -11.53 3.71
CA THR A 506 29.96 -10.22 4.09
C THR A 506 29.10 -9.62 2.98
N GLY A 507 28.24 -8.69 3.37
CA GLY A 507 27.49 -7.85 2.44
C GLY A 507 27.25 -6.48 3.05
N THR A 508 27.49 -5.41 2.25
CA THR A 508 27.20 -4.04 2.67
C THR A 508 26.32 -3.37 1.63
N GLY A 509 25.18 -2.85 2.09
CA GLY A 509 24.26 -2.05 1.30
C GLY A 509 24.52 -0.57 1.51
N ARG A 510 24.90 0.12 0.44
CA ARG A 510 25.19 1.55 0.45
C ARG A 510 24.17 2.32 -0.36
N VAL A 511 23.51 3.30 0.27
CA VAL A 511 22.51 4.15 -0.35
C VAL A 511 22.93 5.61 -0.20
N ASN A 512 23.00 6.32 -1.30
CA ASN A 512 23.41 7.74 -1.32
C ASN A 512 24.72 8.00 -0.53
N GLY A 513 25.71 7.10 -0.68
CA GLY A 513 27.00 7.19 -0.02
C GLY A 513 27.05 6.76 1.44
N LYS A 514 25.94 6.29 2.04
CA LYS A 514 25.87 5.84 3.43
C LYS A 514 25.66 4.32 3.50
N ASP A 515 26.38 3.64 4.39
CA ASP A 515 26.23 2.22 4.64
C ASP A 515 25.05 1.99 5.59
N VAL A 516 23.96 1.41 5.07
CA VAL A 516 22.69 1.31 5.78
C VAL A 516 22.26 -0.11 6.12
N ASN A 517 22.94 -1.12 5.55
CA ASN A 517 22.59 -2.53 5.69
C ASN A 517 23.87 -3.38 5.67
N GLY A 518 24.21 -4.00 6.80
CA GLY A 518 25.39 -4.85 6.96
C GLY A 518 24.99 -6.32 7.19
N TRP A 519 25.70 -7.21 6.51
CA TRP A 519 25.52 -8.64 6.63
C TRP A 519 26.82 -9.37 6.90
N PHE A 520 26.76 -10.41 7.73
CA PHE A 520 27.74 -11.50 7.76
C PHE A 520 27.00 -12.82 7.93
N ILE A 521 27.13 -13.70 6.93
CA ILE A 521 26.52 -15.02 6.94
C ILE A 521 27.58 -16.10 6.71
N GLY A 522 27.36 -17.28 7.26
CA GLY A 522 28.31 -18.36 7.07
C GLY A 522 28.05 -19.57 7.95
N TYR A 523 29.04 -20.42 8.06
CA TYR A 523 29.00 -21.59 8.92
C TYR A 523 30.37 -21.91 9.50
N ILE A 524 30.36 -22.60 10.65
CA ILE A 524 31.55 -23.12 11.31
C ILE A 524 31.47 -24.63 11.29
N GLU A 525 32.49 -25.24 10.71
CA GLU A 525 32.66 -26.70 10.67
C GLU A 525 33.66 -27.11 11.72
N THR A 526 33.19 -27.89 12.71
CA THR A 526 34.02 -28.48 13.76
C THR A 526 34.13 -30.01 13.55
N ALA A 527 34.94 -30.67 14.32
CA ALA A 527 35.10 -32.15 14.21
C ALA A 527 33.76 -32.91 14.38
N ASN A 528 32.82 -32.39 15.19
CA ASN A 528 31.59 -33.11 15.56
C ASN A 528 30.30 -32.38 15.27
N ASN A 529 30.36 -31.12 14.77
CA ASN A 529 29.17 -30.31 14.57
C ASN A 529 29.39 -29.24 13.50
N THR A 530 28.29 -28.80 12.90
CA THR A 530 28.25 -27.61 12.02
C THR A 530 27.26 -26.60 12.57
N TYR A 531 27.70 -25.34 12.66
CA TYR A 531 26.89 -24.21 13.11
C TYR A 531 26.69 -23.27 11.94
N TYR A 532 25.43 -22.95 11.59
CA TYR A 532 25.11 -21.99 10.55
C TYR A 532 24.64 -20.68 11.17
N PHE A 533 25.10 -19.54 10.66
CA PHE A 533 24.75 -18.25 11.24
C PHE A 533 24.45 -17.19 10.19
N ALA A 534 23.62 -16.23 10.59
CA ALA A 534 23.37 -15.00 9.85
C ALA A 534 23.20 -13.83 10.81
N THR A 535 24.02 -12.80 10.62
CA THR A 535 23.91 -11.50 11.28
C THR A 535 23.50 -10.46 10.27
N ASN A 536 22.43 -9.73 10.57
CA ASN A 536 22.04 -8.53 9.83
C ASN A 536 21.97 -7.34 10.76
N ILE A 537 22.54 -6.22 10.33
CA ILE A 537 22.46 -4.94 11.03
C ILE A 537 21.99 -3.84 10.07
N GLN A 538 21.23 -2.91 10.60
CA GLN A 538 20.69 -1.75 9.88
C GLN A 538 20.88 -0.49 10.71
N SER A 539 21.18 0.63 10.01
CA SER A 539 21.28 1.96 10.59
C SER A 539 21.11 3.03 9.52
N SER A 540 21.01 4.28 9.92
CA SER A 540 21.04 5.42 8.97
C SER A 540 22.42 5.65 8.34
N SER A 541 23.48 5.09 8.94
CA SER A 541 24.87 5.11 8.44
C SER A 541 25.73 4.13 9.27
N GLY A 542 26.82 3.64 8.68
CA GLY A 542 27.81 2.80 9.38
C GLY A 542 27.42 1.33 9.56
N ALA A 543 26.29 0.87 9.01
CA ALA A 543 25.91 -0.55 9.03
C ALA A 543 26.64 -1.30 7.91
N THR A 544 27.85 -1.76 8.19
CA THR A 544 28.73 -2.48 7.25
C THR A 544 28.78 -3.97 7.51
N GLY A 545 29.22 -4.75 6.52
CA GLY A 545 29.51 -6.17 6.68
C GLY A 545 30.62 -6.44 7.71
N SER A 546 31.61 -5.56 7.78
CA SER A 546 32.69 -5.63 8.78
C SER A 546 32.15 -5.50 10.21
N GLN A 547 31.23 -4.56 10.46
CA GLN A 547 30.57 -4.44 11.77
C GLN A 547 29.70 -5.66 12.09
N ALA A 548 29.00 -6.20 11.10
CA ALA A 548 28.23 -7.45 11.28
C ALA A 548 29.18 -8.63 11.62
N THR A 549 30.40 -8.67 11.06
CA THR A 549 31.41 -9.67 11.37
C THR A 549 31.89 -9.55 12.82
N GLU A 550 32.25 -8.34 13.28
CA GLU A 550 32.68 -8.09 14.65
C GLU A 550 31.63 -8.52 15.68
N ILE A 551 30.36 -8.19 15.42
CA ILE A 551 29.25 -8.62 16.27
C ILE A 551 29.15 -10.16 16.28
N THR A 552 29.21 -10.79 15.11
CA THR A 552 29.12 -12.25 14.98
C THR A 552 30.24 -12.95 15.75
N GLU A 553 31.48 -12.52 15.58
CA GLU A 553 32.64 -13.10 16.29
C GLU A 553 32.53 -12.96 17.79
N SER A 554 32.11 -11.79 18.27
CA SER A 554 31.85 -11.56 19.68
C SER A 554 30.79 -12.53 20.23
N VAL A 555 29.68 -12.71 19.49
CA VAL A 555 28.60 -13.63 19.93
C VAL A 555 29.06 -15.09 19.88
N LEU A 556 29.73 -15.52 18.80
CA LEU A 556 30.24 -16.89 18.66
C LEU A 556 31.29 -17.24 19.76
N SER A 557 32.13 -16.25 20.09
CA SER A 557 33.10 -16.39 21.19
C SER A 557 32.41 -16.53 22.56
N ASN A 558 31.40 -15.70 22.82
CA ASN A 558 30.60 -15.77 24.05
C ASN A 558 29.84 -17.11 24.19
N LEU A 559 29.42 -17.68 23.05
CA LEU A 559 28.78 -19.00 23.01
C LEU A 559 29.80 -20.17 23.07
N GLY A 560 31.12 -19.89 23.05
CA GLY A 560 32.18 -20.89 23.09
C GLY A 560 32.33 -21.71 21.80
N ILE A 561 31.74 -21.23 20.69
CA ILE A 561 31.72 -21.93 19.42
C ILE A 561 32.99 -21.62 18.60
N TRP A 562 33.43 -20.38 18.62
CA TRP A 562 34.58 -19.90 17.84
C TRP A 562 35.52 -19.06 18.74
N LYS A 563 36.83 -19.32 18.68
CA LYS A 563 37.86 -18.60 19.45
C LYS A 563 39.04 -18.21 18.55
#